data_f6869549f6e6b9420dbf41251de1c4e2
#
_entry.id   f6869549f6e6b9420dbf41251de1c4e2
#
_cell.length_a   1.000
_cell.length_b   1.000
_cell.length_c   1.000
_cell.angle_alpha   90.00
_cell.angle_beta   90.00
_cell.angle_gamma   90.00
#
_symmetry.space_group_name_H-M   'P 1'
#
loop_
_entity.id
_entity.type
_entity.pdbx_description
1 polymer ?
#
loop_
_entity_poly.entity_id
_entity_poly.type
_entity_poly.pdbx_seq_one_letter_code
_entity_poly.pdbx_strand_id
1 'polypeptide(L)'
;IAITPKFSKKIPGSLIAIILMTVVVYVMRYHLGITGIETIGDRFTINASLPGPETINFNMETINLLLPSAFTIAMLGAIESLLSATVADGVTGDKHNSNTELIAQGAANIIVPVFGGIPVTGAIARTMTNINNGGRTPVAGIIHAIVLLLILLFLGPLTKHIPMACLAGVLIIVSYNICLLYTSPSPRDLSTS
;
A
#
# COMPACT_ATOMS: atom_id res chain seq x y z
N ILE A 1 -9.00 -16.08 2.71
CA ILE A 1 -9.40 -14.66 2.78
C ILE A 1 -10.91 -14.55 2.90
N ALA A 2 -11.71 -15.23 2.07
CA ALA A 2 -13.19 -15.18 2.12
C ALA A 2 -13.80 -15.79 3.39
N ILE A 3 -13.12 -16.74 4.02
CA ILE A 3 -13.59 -17.46 5.22
C ILE A 3 -13.22 -16.74 6.52
N THR A 4 -12.11 -15.99 6.52
CA THR A 4 -11.57 -15.33 7.71
C THR A 4 -12.53 -14.34 8.40
N PRO A 5 -13.36 -13.54 7.68
CA PRO A 5 -14.32 -12.63 8.32
C PRO A 5 -15.38 -13.34 9.17
N LYS A 6 -15.60 -14.64 8.93
CA LYS A 6 -16.52 -15.47 9.76
C LYS A 6 -15.93 -15.83 11.12
N PHE A 7 -14.59 -15.92 11.23
CA PHE A 7 -13.91 -16.32 12.47
C PHE A 7 -13.40 -15.14 13.29
N SER A 8 -12.92 -14.07 12.64
CA SER A 8 -12.43 -12.89 13.34
C SER A 8 -12.56 -11.65 12.46
N LYS A 9 -13.26 -10.63 12.96
CA LYS A 9 -13.34 -9.30 12.33
C LYS A 9 -12.12 -8.42 12.61
N LYS A 10 -11.26 -8.81 13.58
CA LYS A 10 -10.10 -8.01 14.01
C LYS A 10 -8.83 -8.27 13.22
N ILE A 11 -8.70 -9.42 12.58
CA ILE A 11 -7.48 -9.80 11.87
C ILE A 11 -7.77 -9.81 10.36
N PRO A 12 -7.00 -9.06 9.54
CA PRO A 12 -7.22 -9.05 8.10
C PRO A 12 -6.91 -10.43 7.50
N GLY A 13 -7.88 -10.95 6.73
CA GLY A 13 -7.79 -12.29 6.14
C GLY A 13 -6.62 -12.46 5.16
N SER A 14 -6.18 -11.37 4.55
CA SER A 14 -4.99 -11.34 3.70
C SER A 14 -3.71 -11.66 4.48
N LEU A 15 -3.57 -11.15 5.71
CA LEU A 15 -2.42 -11.43 6.56
C LEU A 15 -2.32 -12.91 6.90
N ILE A 16 -3.45 -13.52 7.31
CA ILE A 16 -3.51 -14.95 7.63
C ILE A 16 -3.17 -15.78 6.38
N ALA A 17 -3.70 -15.41 5.22
CA ALA A 17 -3.41 -16.11 3.96
C ALA A 17 -1.93 -16.06 3.61
N ILE A 18 -1.27 -14.91 3.75
CA ILE A 18 0.16 -14.74 3.47
C ILE A 18 0.98 -15.63 4.42
N ILE A 19 0.72 -15.56 5.73
CA ILE A 19 1.46 -16.34 6.72
C ILE A 19 1.28 -17.84 6.46
N LEU A 20 0.04 -18.29 6.28
CA LEU A 20 -0.27 -19.70 6.06
C LEU A 20 0.39 -20.22 4.77
N MET A 21 0.27 -19.49 3.67
CA MET A 21 0.87 -19.88 2.39
C MET A 21 2.41 -19.84 2.44
N THR A 22 2.99 -18.90 3.17
CA THR A 22 4.44 -18.85 3.38
C THR A 22 4.92 -20.10 4.13
N VAL A 23 4.22 -20.50 5.19
CA VAL A 23 4.54 -21.73 5.95
C VAL A 23 4.38 -22.96 5.07
N VAL A 24 3.29 -23.08 4.31
CA VAL A 24 3.05 -24.22 3.40
C VAL A 24 4.15 -24.32 2.36
N VAL A 25 4.50 -23.23 1.68
CA VAL A 25 5.54 -23.20 0.66
C VAL A 25 6.92 -23.47 1.26
N TYR A 26 7.19 -22.95 2.45
CA TYR A 26 8.44 -23.27 3.17
C TYR A 26 8.57 -24.76 3.46
N VAL A 27 7.50 -25.41 3.97
CA VAL A 27 7.47 -26.86 4.23
C VAL A 27 7.61 -27.64 2.93
N MET A 28 6.89 -27.27 1.87
CA MET A 28 6.97 -27.95 0.56
C MET A 28 8.37 -27.87 -0.03
N ARG A 29 9.03 -26.74 0.08
CA ARG A 29 10.39 -26.53 -0.46
C ARG A 29 11.45 -27.27 0.34
N TYR A 30 11.34 -27.25 1.69
CA TYR A 30 12.36 -27.80 2.59
C TYR A 30 12.18 -29.30 2.85
N HIS A 31 10.92 -29.80 2.93
CA HIS A 31 10.64 -31.21 3.24
C HIS A 31 10.28 -32.05 2.02
N LEU A 32 9.66 -31.48 0.98
CA LEU A 32 9.22 -32.20 -0.21
C LEU A 32 10.11 -31.93 -1.43
N GLY A 33 11.10 -31.03 -1.34
CA GLY A 33 12.03 -30.75 -2.44
C GLY A 33 11.38 -30.10 -3.67
N ILE A 34 10.19 -29.53 -3.54
CA ILE A 34 9.47 -28.90 -4.65
C ILE A 34 10.01 -27.50 -4.87
N THR A 35 10.82 -27.28 -5.90
CA THR A 35 11.48 -26.01 -6.21
C THR A 35 10.72 -25.14 -7.22
N GLY A 36 9.58 -25.61 -7.73
CA GLY A 36 8.81 -24.92 -8.80
C GLY A 36 7.99 -23.70 -8.35
N ILE A 37 8.02 -23.31 -7.06
CA ILE A 37 7.26 -22.17 -6.55
C ILE A 37 8.22 -21.00 -6.31
N GLU A 38 8.10 -19.96 -7.13
CA GLU A 38 8.90 -18.74 -6.98
C GLU A 38 8.49 -17.95 -5.74
N THR A 39 9.48 -17.53 -4.96
CA THR A 39 9.32 -16.66 -3.80
C THR A 39 9.87 -15.26 -4.09
N ILE A 40 9.58 -14.28 -3.23
CA ILE A 40 10.12 -12.92 -3.37
C ILE A 40 11.65 -12.96 -3.40
N GLY A 41 12.27 -13.78 -2.54
CA GLY A 41 13.73 -13.90 -2.46
C GLY A 41 14.41 -14.50 -3.69
N ASP A 42 13.66 -15.24 -4.53
CA ASP A 42 14.18 -15.78 -5.79
C ASP A 42 14.25 -14.71 -6.90
N ARG A 43 13.39 -13.68 -6.83
CA ARG A 43 13.33 -12.60 -7.83
C ARG A 43 13.96 -11.30 -7.40
N PHE A 44 13.94 -10.99 -6.11
CA PHE A 44 14.38 -9.71 -5.57
C PHE A 44 15.36 -9.89 -4.42
N THR A 45 16.45 -9.15 -4.45
CA THR A 45 17.35 -9.01 -3.30
C THR A 45 16.78 -8.00 -2.32
N ILE A 46 16.23 -8.47 -1.20
CA ILE A 46 15.74 -7.58 -0.14
C ILE A 46 16.92 -7.24 0.77
N ASN A 47 17.39 -6.01 0.65
CA ASN A 47 18.34 -5.45 1.60
C ASN A 47 17.55 -4.88 2.79
N ALA A 48 17.66 -5.53 3.95
CA ALA A 48 17.04 -5.06 5.19
C ALA A 48 17.87 -3.94 5.85
N SER A 49 18.34 -2.99 5.05
CA SER A 49 19.07 -1.81 5.51
C SER A 49 18.26 -0.56 5.18
N LEU A 50 18.31 0.44 6.06
CA LEU A 50 17.77 1.76 5.74
C LEU A 50 18.56 2.33 4.56
N PRO A 51 17.90 2.77 3.48
CA PRO A 51 18.56 3.46 2.39
C PRO A 51 19.18 4.75 2.92
N GLY A 52 20.47 4.95 2.64
CA GLY A 52 21.14 6.21 2.93
C GLY A 52 20.69 7.30 1.96
N PRO A 53 20.92 8.57 2.30
CA PRO A 53 20.66 9.65 1.36
C PRO A 53 21.55 9.51 0.13
N GLU A 54 20.93 9.47 -1.04
CA GLU A 54 21.64 9.44 -2.32
C GLU A 54 21.76 10.85 -2.91
N THR A 55 22.93 11.15 -3.49
CA THR A 55 23.13 12.41 -4.21
C THR A 55 22.47 12.32 -5.59
N ILE A 56 21.49 13.16 -5.82
CA ILE A 56 20.79 13.24 -7.11
C ILE A 56 21.65 14.11 -8.04
N ASN A 57 22.17 13.52 -9.11
CA ASN A 57 22.87 14.26 -10.16
C ASN A 57 21.86 14.92 -11.10
N PHE A 58 21.74 16.24 -11.00
CA PHE A 58 20.89 17.03 -11.90
C PHE A 58 21.66 17.33 -13.20
N ASN A 59 21.22 16.72 -14.30
CA ASN A 59 21.65 17.08 -15.64
C ASN A 59 20.46 17.68 -16.41
N MET A 60 20.68 18.80 -17.13
CA MET A 60 19.61 19.47 -17.89
C MET A 60 18.97 18.56 -18.95
N GLU A 61 19.76 17.69 -19.56
CA GLU A 61 19.25 16.71 -20.51
C GLU A 61 18.26 15.73 -19.86
N THR A 62 18.64 15.21 -18.68
CA THR A 62 17.78 14.30 -17.89
C THR A 62 16.51 14.99 -17.41
N ILE A 63 16.60 16.26 -16.99
CA ILE A 63 15.44 17.05 -16.57
C ILE A 63 14.46 17.22 -17.73
N ASN A 64 14.93 17.63 -18.91
CA ASN A 64 14.07 17.82 -20.08
C ASN A 64 13.41 16.51 -20.54
N LEU A 65 14.11 15.39 -20.44
CA LEU A 65 13.59 14.07 -20.78
C LEU A 65 12.49 13.61 -19.80
N LEU A 66 12.70 13.85 -18.51
CA LEU A 66 11.80 13.36 -17.45
C LEU A 66 10.64 14.30 -17.11
N LEU A 67 10.73 15.58 -17.50
CA LEU A 67 9.73 16.60 -17.15
C LEU A 67 8.30 16.24 -17.53
N PRO A 68 7.99 15.72 -18.74
CA PRO A 68 6.62 15.32 -19.09
C PRO A 68 6.09 14.19 -18.21
N SER A 69 6.92 13.19 -17.92
CA SER A 69 6.57 12.07 -17.06
C SER A 69 6.39 12.52 -15.62
N ALA A 70 7.27 13.40 -15.13
CA ALA A 70 7.17 13.95 -13.79
C ALA A 70 5.89 14.78 -13.61
N PHE A 71 5.52 15.60 -14.60
CA PHE A 71 4.27 16.35 -14.58
C PHE A 71 3.05 15.42 -14.53
N THR A 72 3.04 14.37 -15.35
CA THR A 72 1.96 13.39 -15.37
C THR A 72 1.81 12.67 -14.02
N ILE A 73 2.92 12.24 -13.42
CA ILE A 73 2.92 11.57 -12.11
C ILE A 73 2.46 12.53 -11.02
N ALA A 74 2.91 13.80 -11.05
CA ALA A 74 2.51 14.80 -10.08
C ALA A 74 1.00 15.10 -10.14
N MET A 75 0.44 15.26 -11.35
CA MET A 75 -0.99 15.45 -11.55
C MET A 75 -1.81 14.24 -11.10
N LEU A 76 -1.37 13.03 -11.45
CA LEU A 76 -2.01 11.80 -11.03
C LEU A 76 -2.01 11.65 -9.51
N GLY A 77 -0.87 11.89 -8.87
CA GLY A 77 -0.72 11.83 -7.42
C GLY A 77 -1.60 12.86 -6.70
N ALA A 78 -1.68 14.09 -7.23
CA ALA A 78 -2.54 15.14 -6.67
C ALA A 78 -4.03 14.76 -6.75
N ILE A 79 -4.48 14.27 -7.91
CA ILE A 79 -5.87 13.83 -8.11
C ILE A 79 -6.21 12.66 -7.18
N GLU A 80 -5.34 11.67 -7.09
CA GLU A 80 -5.57 10.48 -6.26
C GLU A 80 -5.60 10.82 -4.77
N SER A 81 -4.71 11.70 -4.29
CA SER A 81 -4.71 12.16 -2.89
C SER A 81 -5.99 12.91 -2.55
N LEU A 82 -6.39 13.87 -3.39
CA LEU A 82 -7.65 14.62 -3.17
C LEU A 82 -8.88 13.72 -3.25
N LEU A 83 -8.89 12.76 -4.17
CA LEU A 83 -9.98 11.79 -4.26
C LEU A 83 -10.05 10.90 -3.00
N SER A 84 -8.90 10.47 -2.48
CA SER A 84 -8.85 9.72 -1.22
C SER A 84 -9.38 10.54 -0.04
N ALA A 85 -9.01 11.83 0.02
CA ALA A 85 -9.49 12.74 1.06
C ALA A 85 -11.00 13.03 0.96
N THR A 86 -11.53 13.26 -0.26
CA THR A 86 -12.97 13.48 -0.46
C THR A 86 -13.81 12.25 -0.13
N VAL A 87 -13.33 11.05 -0.46
CA VAL A 87 -14.00 9.79 -0.08
C VAL A 87 -13.99 9.62 1.45
N ALA A 88 -12.88 9.96 2.11
CA ALA A 88 -12.79 9.94 3.57
C ALA A 88 -13.81 10.90 4.21
N ASP A 89 -13.89 12.14 3.72
CA ASP A 89 -14.87 13.13 4.18
C ASP A 89 -16.30 12.63 4.09
N GLY A 90 -16.63 11.98 2.97
CA GLY A 90 -17.97 11.41 2.76
C GLY A 90 -18.37 10.36 3.80
N VAL A 91 -17.40 9.65 4.37
CA VAL A 91 -17.63 8.60 5.37
C VAL A 91 -17.52 9.11 6.79
N THR A 92 -16.57 10.01 7.06
CA THR A 92 -16.36 10.56 8.41
C THR A 92 -17.32 11.70 8.75
N GLY A 93 -17.82 12.41 7.75
CA GLY A 93 -18.62 13.63 7.92
C GLY A 93 -17.77 14.89 8.19
N ASP A 94 -16.45 14.76 8.18
CA ASP A 94 -15.50 15.86 8.33
C ASP A 94 -15.23 16.53 6.98
N LYS A 95 -14.45 17.62 7.00
CA LYS A 95 -13.98 18.30 5.78
C LYS A 95 -12.48 18.47 5.83
N HIS A 96 -11.80 17.95 4.82
CA HIS A 96 -10.37 18.14 4.66
C HIS A 96 -10.04 19.53 4.09
N ASN A 97 -8.79 19.97 4.26
CA ASN A 97 -8.27 21.15 3.59
C ASN A 97 -7.41 20.69 2.40
N SER A 98 -7.95 20.85 1.18
CA SER A 98 -7.30 20.39 -0.05
C SER A 98 -5.91 21.02 -0.29
N ASN A 99 -5.72 22.29 0.11
CA ASN A 99 -4.42 22.95 -0.05
C ASN A 99 -3.38 22.35 0.90
N THR A 100 -3.76 22.09 2.15
CA THR A 100 -2.88 21.45 3.14
C THR A 100 -2.51 20.04 2.70
N GLU A 101 -3.46 19.28 2.17
CA GLU A 101 -3.23 17.92 1.64
C GLU A 101 -2.22 17.95 0.50
N LEU A 102 -2.38 18.83 -0.49
CA LEU A 102 -1.46 18.93 -1.63
C LEU A 102 -0.08 19.42 -1.21
N ILE A 103 0.04 20.34 -0.26
CA ILE A 103 1.32 20.82 0.28
C ILE A 103 2.03 19.66 1.01
N ALA A 104 1.32 18.92 1.84
CA ALA A 104 1.88 17.76 2.55
C ALA A 104 2.35 16.66 1.58
N GLN A 105 1.53 16.38 0.55
CA GLN A 105 1.86 15.43 -0.52
C GLN A 105 3.10 15.87 -1.30
N GLY A 106 3.19 17.15 -1.66
CA GLY A 106 4.36 17.71 -2.34
C GLY A 106 5.62 17.63 -1.49
N ALA A 107 5.54 18.01 -0.21
CA ALA A 107 6.66 17.93 0.72
C ALA A 107 7.16 16.49 0.89
N ALA A 108 6.25 15.51 1.03
CA ALA A 108 6.60 14.11 1.11
C ALA A 108 7.34 13.64 -0.16
N ASN A 109 6.85 14.02 -1.35
CA ASN A 109 7.44 13.64 -2.63
C ASN A 109 8.77 14.35 -2.95
N ILE A 110 9.12 15.41 -2.24
CA ILE A 110 10.46 16.01 -2.29
C ILE A 110 11.45 15.23 -1.42
N ILE A 111 10.99 14.77 -0.25
CA ILE A 111 11.85 14.09 0.74
C ILE A 111 12.12 12.63 0.35
N VAL A 112 11.10 11.91 -0.12
CA VAL A 112 11.18 10.47 -0.42
C VAL A 112 12.30 10.11 -1.41
N PRO A 113 12.50 10.81 -2.54
CA PRO A 113 13.58 10.50 -3.49
C PRO A 113 14.98 10.69 -2.92
N VAL A 114 15.17 11.57 -1.94
CA VAL A 114 16.48 11.75 -1.26
C VAL A 114 16.95 10.45 -0.60
N PHE A 115 16.01 9.61 -0.18
CA PHE A 115 16.28 8.29 0.39
C PHE A 115 16.08 7.15 -0.62
N GLY A 116 16.17 7.43 -1.92
CA GLY A 116 16.02 6.43 -2.98
C GLY A 116 14.58 5.88 -3.14
N GLY A 117 13.58 6.56 -2.58
CA GLY A 117 12.19 6.15 -2.68
C GLY A 117 11.52 6.60 -3.99
N ILE A 118 10.42 5.94 -4.34
CA ILE A 118 9.57 6.30 -5.48
C ILE A 118 8.47 7.28 -5.04
N PRO A 119 7.87 8.04 -5.97
CA PRO A 119 6.74 8.93 -5.67
C PRO A 119 5.60 8.20 -4.95
N VAL A 120 5.00 8.87 -3.96
CA VAL A 120 3.93 8.32 -3.11
C VAL A 120 2.68 9.18 -3.21
N THR A 121 1.51 8.58 -2.99
CA THR A 121 0.22 9.28 -2.96
C THR A 121 -0.74 8.62 -1.96
N GLY A 122 -1.85 9.29 -1.66
CA GLY A 122 -2.93 8.76 -0.83
C GLY A 122 -3.60 7.57 -1.51
N ALA A 123 -3.89 6.50 -0.76
CA ALA A 123 -4.54 5.32 -1.30
C ALA A 123 -5.94 5.15 -0.68
N ILE A 124 -6.98 5.27 -1.50
CA ILE A 124 -8.39 5.22 -1.08
C ILE A 124 -8.69 3.95 -0.26
N ALA A 125 -8.28 2.78 -0.76
CA ALA A 125 -8.54 1.49 -0.10
C ALA A 125 -7.90 1.41 1.30
N ARG A 126 -6.70 1.95 1.48
CA ARG A 126 -6.01 1.99 2.78
C ARG A 126 -6.66 2.99 3.73
N THR A 127 -7.03 4.17 3.22
CA THR A 127 -7.73 5.21 3.96
C THR A 127 -9.07 4.68 4.48
N MET A 128 -9.86 4.05 3.62
CA MET A 128 -11.15 3.44 3.99
C MET A 128 -10.98 2.31 5.01
N THR A 129 -9.98 1.46 4.84
CA THR A 129 -9.68 0.40 5.79
C THR A 129 -9.33 0.97 7.16
N ASN A 130 -8.52 2.03 7.22
CA ASN A 130 -8.17 2.71 8.46
C ASN A 130 -9.39 3.31 9.15
N ILE A 131 -10.25 4.03 8.41
CA ILE A 131 -11.49 4.64 8.93
C ILE A 131 -12.44 3.58 9.47
N ASN A 132 -12.65 2.49 8.73
CA ASN A 132 -13.53 1.38 9.12
C ASN A 132 -13.02 0.65 10.38
N ASN A 133 -11.72 0.69 10.65
CA ASN A 133 -11.13 0.17 11.89
C ASN A 133 -11.00 1.21 13.01
N GLY A 134 -11.62 2.38 12.86
CA GLY A 134 -11.70 3.42 13.90
C GLY A 134 -10.56 4.43 13.88
N GLY A 135 -9.70 4.44 12.84
CA GLY A 135 -8.66 5.46 12.67
C GLY A 135 -9.28 6.82 12.35
N ARG A 136 -8.99 7.81 13.17
CA ARG A 136 -9.55 9.18 13.06
C ARG A 136 -8.47 10.27 13.02
N THR A 137 -7.21 9.90 13.23
CA THR A 137 -6.12 10.86 13.35
C THR A 137 -4.92 10.48 12.51
N PRO A 138 -4.07 11.43 12.11
CA PRO A 138 -2.81 11.16 11.39
C PRO A 138 -1.85 10.23 12.13
N VAL A 139 -2.01 10.09 13.45
CA VAL A 139 -1.20 9.20 14.28
C VAL A 139 -1.27 7.75 13.80
N ALA A 140 -2.43 7.31 13.28
CA ALA A 140 -2.56 5.97 12.69
C ALA A 140 -1.59 5.76 11.52
N GLY A 141 -1.40 6.76 10.67
CA GLY A 141 -0.43 6.73 9.56
C GLY A 141 1.02 6.66 10.05
N ILE A 142 1.36 7.43 11.08
CA ILE A 142 2.71 7.42 11.69
C ILE A 142 3.00 6.04 12.29
N ILE A 143 2.08 5.49 13.06
CA ILE A 143 2.23 4.14 13.64
C ILE A 143 2.37 3.10 12.53
N HIS A 144 1.57 3.20 11.47
CA HIS A 144 1.67 2.31 10.31
C HIS A 144 3.07 2.36 9.67
N ALA A 145 3.63 3.54 9.47
CA ALA A 145 4.96 3.72 8.93
C ALA A 145 6.05 3.10 9.83
N ILE A 146 5.95 3.31 11.15
CA ILE A 146 6.87 2.72 12.14
C ILE A 146 6.77 1.20 12.13
N VAL A 147 5.57 0.64 12.09
CA VAL A 147 5.36 -0.82 12.04
C VAL A 147 5.94 -1.41 10.76
N LEU A 148 5.74 -0.76 9.60
CA LEU A 148 6.33 -1.20 8.34
C LEU A 148 7.86 -1.17 8.39
N LEU A 149 8.44 -0.12 8.98
CA LEU A 149 9.89 -0.03 9.18
C LEU A 149 10.41 -1.17 10.06
N LEU A 150 9.74 -1.45 11.17
CA LEU A 150 10.10 -2.57 12.05
C LEU A 150 9.99 -3.92 11.33
N ILE A 151 8.93 -4.12 10.54
CA ILE A 151 8.78 -5.32 9.71
C ILE A 151 9.92 -5.44 8.70
N LEU A 152 10.31 -4.36 8.03
CA LEU A 152 11.42 -4.38 7.09
C LEU A 152 12.74 -4.77 7.77
N LEU A 153 13.03 -4.17 8.92
CA LEU A 153 14.30 -4.39 9.64
C LEU A 153 14.39 -5.78 10.28
N PHE A 154 13.32 -6.24 10.93
CA PHE A 154 13.35 -7.50 11.68
C PHE A 154 12.83 -8.71 10.88
N LEU A 155 11.80 -8.52 10.07
CA LEU A 155 11.17 -9.59 9.30
C LEU A 155 11.60 -9.61 7.82
N GLY A 156 12.48 -8.69 7.38
CA GLY A 156 13.01 -8.66 6.02
C GLY A 156 13.52 -10.03 5.53
N PRO A 157 14.31 -10.77 6.31
CA PRO A 157 14.74 -12.12 5.95
C PRO A 157 13.59 -13.13 5.80
N LEU A 158 12.51 -12.96 6.56
CA LEU A 158 11.34 -13.83 6.50
C LEU A 158 10.46 -13.52 5.29
N THR A 159 10.39 -12.27 4.85
CA THR A 159 9.59 -11.86 3.69
C THR A 159 10.11 -12.47 2.38
N LYS A 160 11.39 -12.86 2.33
CA LYS A 160 11.97 -13.57 1.17
C LYS A 160 11.26 -14.89 0.84
N HIS A 161 10.63 -15.53 1.83
CA HIS A 161 9.96 -16.82 1.67
C HIS A 161 8.50 -16.70 1.22
N ILE A 162 7.97 -15.48 1.10
CA ILE A 162 6.59 -15.26 0.66
C ILE A 162 6.47 -15.66 -0.82
N PRO A 163 5.55 -16.58 -1.19
CA PRO A 163 5.37 -16.98 -2.58
C PRO A 163 4.71 -15.88 -3.41
N MET A 164 5.23 -15.63 -4.61
CA MET A 164 4.72 -14.62 -5.55
C MET A 164 3.26 -14.89 -5.93
N ALA A 165 2.87 -16.15 -6.09
CA ALA A 165 1.50 -16.54 -6.38
C ALA A 165 0.51 -16.12 -5.28
N CYS A 166 0.92 -16.12 -4.01
CA CYS A 166 0.09 -15.68 -2.89
C CYS A 166 -0.18 -14.16 -2.98
N LEU A 167 0.84 -13.37 -3.31
CA LEU A 167 0.69 -11.92 -3.48
C LEU A 167 -0.26 -11.60 -4.64
N ALA A 168 -0.13 -12.30 -5.76
CA ALA A 168 -1.03 -12.17 -6.90
C ALA A 168 -2.49 -12.48 -6.50
N GLY A 169 -2.72 -13.57 -5.77
CA GLY A 169 -4.05 -13.95 -5.27
C GLY A 169 -4.64 -12.92 -4.31
N VAL A 170 -3.81 -12.34 -3.43
CA VAL A 170 -4.25 -11.26 -2.53
C VAL A 170 -4.63 -10.01 -3.32
N LEU A 171 -3.84 -9.63 -4.34
CA LEU A 171 -4.13 -8.47 -5.19
C LEU A 171 -5.43 -8.63 -5.97
N ILE A 172 -5.71 -9.81 -6.52
CA ILE A 172 -6.97 -10.10 -7.22
C ILE A 172 -8.17 -9.91 -6.28
N ILE A 173 -8.10 -10.43 -5.06
CA ILE A 173 -9.20 -10.30 -4.09
C ILE A 173 -9.37 -8.86 -3.63
N VAL A 174 -8.28 -8.14 -3.40
CA VAL A 174 -8.34 -6.71 -3.05
C VAL A 174 -8.95 -5.89 -4.17
N SER A 175 -8.55 -6.13 -5.42
CA SER A 175 -9.11 -5.45 -6.60
C SER A 175 -10.61 -5.74 -6.75
N TYR A 176 -11.04 -6.98 -6.54
CA TYR A 176 -12.45 -7.37 -6.57
C TYR A 176 -13.25 -6.63 -5.48
N ASN A 177 -12.73 -6.56 -4.26
CA ASN A 177 -13.40 -5.87 -3.15
C ASN A 177 -13.49 -4.35 -3.39
N ILE A 178 -12.46 -3.74 -3.98
CA ILE A 178 -12.48 -2.33 -4.36
C ILE A 178 -13.53 -2.10 -5.45
N CYS A 179 -13.58 -2.95 -6.47
CA CYS A 179 -14.55 -2.85 -7.54
C CYS A 179 -15.99 -2.90 -6.99
N LEU A 180 -16.28 -3.82 -6.07
CA LEU A 180 -17.58 -3.90 -5.43
C LEU A 180 -17.91 -2.65 -4.60
N LEU A 181 -16.92 -2.07 -3.91
CA LEU A 181 -17.12 -0.86 -3.13
C LEU A 181 -17.55 0.34 -4.00
N TYR A 182 -17.00 0.44 -5.23
CA TYR A 182 -17.35 1.49 -6.17
C TYR A 182 -18.64 1.24 -6.95
N THR A 183 -19.04 -0.02 -7.13
CA THR A 183 -20.23 -0.40 -7.91
C THR A 183 -21.47 -0.61 -7.06
N SER A 184 -21.34 -0.78 -5.73
CA SER A 184 -22.48 -0.88 -4.84
C SER A 184 -23.10 0.49 -4.61
N PRO A 185 -24.43 0.65 -4.81
CA PRO A 185 -25.12 1.89 -4.50
C PRO A 185 -24.93 2.24 -3.02
N SER A 186 -24.60 3.50 -2.75
CA SER A 186 -24.51 4.00 -1.38
C SER A 186 -25.87 3.86 -0.68
N PRO A 187 -25.91 3.57 0.63
CA PRO A 187 -27.18 3.59 1.40
C PRO A 187 -27.94 4.93 1.27
N ARG A 188 -27.25 6.02 0.91
CA ARG A 188 -27.89 7.34 0.64
C ARG A 188 -28.61 7.38 -0.70
N ASP A 189 -28.15 6.61 -1.71
CA ASP A 189 -28.80 6.58 -3.03
C ASP A 189 -30.13 5.79 -2.97
N LEU A 190 -30.26 4.87 -2.01
CA LEU A 190 -31.48 4.11 -1.76
C LEU A 190 -32.53 4.87 -0.94
N SER A 191 -32.17 5.97 -0.29
CA SER A 191 -33.08 6.77 0.55
C SER A 191 -33.78 7.91 -0.22
N THR A 192 -33.45 8.11 -1.50
CA THR A 192 -34.02 9.18 -2.37
C THR A 192 -34.91 8.65 -3.49
N SER A 193 -35.27 7.36 -3.46
CA SER A 193 -36.26 6.74 -4.38
C SER A 193 -37.60 6.46 -3.71
#